data_124f540ef528fc8747279cb10ba7179d
#
_entry.id   124f540ef528fc8747279cb10ba7179d
#
_cell.length_a   1.000
_cell.length_b   1.000
_cell.length_c   1.000
_cell.angle_alpha   90.00
_cell.angle_beta   90.00
_cell.angle_gamma   90.00
#
_symmetry.space_group_name_H-M   'P 1'
#
loop_
_entity.id
_entity.type
_entity.pdbx_description
1 polymer ?
#
loop_
_entity_poly.entity_id
_entity_poly.type
_entity_poly.pdbx_seq_one_letter_code
_entity_poly.pdbx_strand_id
1 'polypeptide(L)'
;MRKRKNIAKTLVPAIGLGFGAIGLLPAGIAHADSTTALQITSFYQIVADTAHGHLFISQGSSSQNHIVVTDLSGKQVATITGQNGVEGIALSPDGKTLYAALGASHAVTAINTATLAQTASYPLGNANTPLDVAVQSGKVWVSYDTGTAGAATIGDIDLTANTPAFETQSAMGGWYAAPEIAADPQDAGVLIATEPGSSPASVASYDTSVDPATVRAQSASFSNCENQRDLAIVPGGSEFILACGWPYAHYRYSAADLSQQGSYASTTYPDAVALDASGDVAAGAENGASPTDLFIYRPNGDAPVSTYDLVNSGGNLVPRGLVWSPEGSKLFAVLQATTGTTYSLHVIDGPLLIKPKLTLNTGSSKFTYGATVHVTAHLGTTNMNRTVSIYARPAGSKSKTLLKTGKVDASGNLTVNYKAAHSVTFSAVFSGDSQYKPASVTSAISVRAGVSETLSNYYASRHIGGVTYRLFHRHALMHVHVTVRPNKSGQCLKFELQEHYQGAWHGATTRCGHLDGSSKISIRVNLTRANLGYHYRIRADYVRSSKDTTNLSNDSAWKYFIVKR
;
A
#
# COMPACT_ATOMS: atom_id res chain seq x y z
N MET A 1 -58.65 32.29 21.42
CA MET A 1 -57.44 32.48 20.59
C MET A 1 -56.22 32.60 21.48
N ARG A 2 -55.45 31.54 21.66
CA ARG A 2 -54.18 31.54 22.45
C ARG A 2 -53.02 31.28 21.49
N LYS A 3 -52.14 32.26 21.35
CA LYS A 3 -50.90 32.17 20.58
C LYS A 3 -49.93 31.22 21.28
N ARG A 4 -49.46 30.13 20.63
CA ARG A 4 -48.34 29.32 21.08
C ARG A 4 -47.05 29.96 20.57
N LYS A 5 -46.11 30.24 21.50
CA LYS A 5 -44.73 30.62 21.21
C LYS A 5 -43.92 29.35 20.85
N ASN A 6 -43.32 29.35 19.69
CA ASN A 6 -42.30 28.35 19.29
C ASN A 6 -40.97 28.72 19.97
N ILE A 7 -40.44 27.78 20.75
CA ILE A 7 -39.09 27.85 21.30
C ILE A 7 -38.21 27.02 20.35
N ALA A 8 -37.33 27.70 19.64
CA ALA A 8 -36.29 27.05 18.85
C ALA A 8 -35.26 26.42 19.80
N LYS A 9 -35.09 25.08 19.72
CA LYS A 9 -34.01 24.37 20.40
C LYS A 9 -32.79 24.39 19.48
N THR A 10 -31.77 25.10 19.90
CA THR A 10 -30.45 25.07 19.28
C THR A 10 -29.78 23.72 19.60
N LEU A 11 -29.58 22.90 18.60
CA LEU A 11 -28.74 21.69 18.73
C LEU A 11 -27.26 22.12 18.71
N VAL A 12 -26.57 21.80 19.77
CA VAL A 12 -25.11 21.83 19.85
C VAL A 12 -24.61 20.46 19.30
N PRO A 13 -23.73 20.41 18.31
CA PRO A 13 -23.18 19.12 17.87
C PRO A 13 -22.17 18.63 18.92
N ALA A 14 -22.46 17.50 19.54
CA ALA A 14 -21.49 16.75 20.32
C ALA A 14 -20.46 16.13 19.35
N ILE A 15 -19.22 16.62 19.40
CA ILE A 15 -18.09 15.98 18.72
C ILE A 15 -17.77 14.70 19.51
N GLY A 16 -18.32 13.59 19.07
CA GLY A 16 -17.94 12.27 19.51
C GLY A 16 -16.54 11.93 18.96
N LEU A 17 -15.54 11.89 19.84
CA LEU A 17 -14.26 11.23 19.54
C LEU A 17 -14.53 9.73 19.43
N GLY A 18 -14.79 9.28 18.20
CA GLY A 18 -14.84 7.88 17.88
C GLY A 18 -13.44 7.27 18.05
N PHE A 19 -13.26 6.46 19.09
CA PHE A 19 -12.19 5.47 19.13
C PHE A 19 -12.53 4.42 18.07
N GLY A 20 -11.95 4.59 16.88
CA GLY A 20 -11.96 3.53 15.88
C GLY A 20 -11.30 2.29 16.48
N ALA A 21 -12.08 1.26 16.70
CA ALA A 21 -11.57 -0.09 16.88
C ALA A 21 -10.80 -0.43 15.58
N ILE A 22 -9.46 -0.50 15.67
CA ILE A 22 -8.65 -1.06 14.59
C ILE A 22 -8.97 -2.54 14.57
N GLY A 23 -9.92 -2.91 13.69
CA GLY A 23 -10.16 -4.29 13.34
C GLY A 23 -8.83 -4.90 12.89
N LEU A 24 -8.51 -6.06 13.43
CA LEU A 24 -7.48 -6.94 12.88
C LEU A 24 -7.96 -7.35 11.49
N LEU A 25 -7.48 -6.65 10.46
CA LEU A 25 -7.62 -7.12 9.09
C LEU A 25 -6.91 -8.49 9.01
N PRO A 26 -7.53 -9.49 8.39
CA PRO A 26 -6.85 -10.75 8.08
C PRO A 26 -5.58 -10.44 7.28
N ALA A 27 -4.60 -11.34 7.31
CA ALA A 27 -3.33 -11.19 6.60
C ALA A 27 -3.63 -10.78 5.15
N GLY A 28 -3.52 -9.48 4.87
CA GLY A 28 -4.26 -8.87 3.79
C GLY A 28 -3.54 -9.01 2.47
N ILE A 29 -4.29 -9.34 1.46
CA ILE A 29 -4.03 -9.04 0.06
C ILE A 29 -3.43 -7.63 -0.02
N ALA A 30 -2.33 -7.49 -0.77
CA ALA A 30 -1.69 -6.18 -0.94
C ALA A 30 -2.51 -5.33 -1.93
N HIS A 31 -2.47 -4.03 -1.74
CA HIS A 31 -3.01 -3.05 -2.68
C HIS A 31 -1.86 -2.37 -3.43
N ALA A 32 -2.16 -1.69 -4.55
CA ALA A 32 -1.20 -0.83 -5.21
C ALA A 32 -0.63 0.23 -4.25
N ASP A 33 0.65 0.55 -4.41
CA ASP A 33 1.34 1.52 -3.56
C ASP A 33 0.86 2.96 -3.85
N SER A 34 0.42 3.23 -5.10
CA SER A 34 -0.28 4.46 -5.47
C SER A 34 -1.28 4.23 -6.60
N THR A 35 -2.30 5.10 -6.68
CA THR A 35 -3.33 5.09 -7.72
C THR A 35 -3.53 6.51 -8.24
N THR A 36 -3.54 6.68 -9.56
CA THR A 36 -3.73 7.98 -10.23
C THR A 36 -4.77 7.85 -11.34
N ALA A 37 -5.74 8.76 -11.38
CA ALA A 37 -6.71 8.81 -12.47
C ALA A 37 -6.02 9.23 -13.78
N LEU A 38 -6.25 8.48 -14.86
CA LEU A 38 -5.73 8.76 -16.18
C LEU A 38 -6.69 9.68 -16.94
N GLN A 39 -6.15 10.62 -17.71
CA GLN A 39 -6.91 11.54 -18.56
C GLN A 39 -7.09 10.94 -19.96
N ILE A 40 -7.72 9.75 -20.04
CA ILE A 40 -8.03 9.03 -21.27
C ILE A 40 -9.51 8.63 -21.28
N THR A 41 -10.05 8.40 -22.47
CA THR A 41 -11.46 8.00 -22.68
C THR A 41 -11.61 6.58 -23.21
N SER A 42 -10.53 5.99 -23.68
CA SER A 42 -10.39 4.60 -24.11
C SER A 42 -8.96 4.14 -23.81
N PHE A 43 -8.71 2.86 -23.91
CA PHE A 43 -7.39 2.27 -23.66
C PHE A 43 -7.13 1.15 -24.65
N TYR A 44 -5.89 1.05 -25.13
CA TYR A 44 -5.45 -0.08 -25.95
C TYR A 44 -4.19 -0.74 -25.39
N GLN A 45 -3.11 0.06 -25.14
CA GLN A 45 -1.85 -0.48 -24.64
C GLN A 45 -1.08 0.54 -23.81
N ILE A 46 -0.26 0.04 -22.88
CA ILE A 46 0.71 0.82 -22.12
C ILE A 46 2.11 0.23 -22.31
N VAL A 47 3.11 1.10 -22.47
CA VAL A 47 4.53 0.72 -22.44
C VAL A 47 5.33 1.64 -21.53
N ALA A 48 6.39 1.12 -20.89
CA ALA A 48 7.17 1.84 -19.89
C ALA A 48 8.58 2.17 -20.41
N ASP A 49 8.91 3.47 -20.44
CA ASP A 49 10.24 4.00 -20.65
C ASP A 49 10.76 4.63 -19.35
N THR A 50 11.34 3.81 -18.49
CA THR A 50 11.86 4.29 -17.21
C THR A 50 13.15 5.09 -17.34
N ALA A 51 13.87 4.98 -18.47
CA ALA A 51 15.07 5.75 -18.74
C ALA A 51 14.76 7.27 -18.85
N HIS A 52 13.62 7.62 -19.42
CA HIS A 52 13.14 9.01 -19.49
C HIS A 52 12.04 9.33 -18.46
N GLY A 53 11.62 8.32 -17.67
CA GLY A 53 10.58 8.51 -16.67
C GLY A 53 9.16 8.60 -17.25
N HIS A 54 8.90 7.97 -18.40
CA HIS A 54 7.65 8.05 -19.14
C HIS A 54 6.89 6.72 -19.16
N LEU A 55 5.56 6.81 -19.14
CA LEU A 55 4.67 5.77 -19.62
C LEU A 55 3.94 6.31 -20.84
N PHE A 56 3.93 5.53 -21.93
CA PHE A 56 3.18 5.85 -23.14
C PHE A 56 1.90 5.02 -23.16
N ILE A 57 0.76 5.68 -23.41
CA ILE A 57 -0.55 5.06 -23.42
C ILE A 57 -1.26 5.38 -24.72
N SER A 58 -1.60 4.34 -25.48
CA SER A 58 -2.46 4.43 -26.66
C SER A 58 -3.92 4.13 -26.31
N GLN A 59 -4.85 4.65 -27.11
CA GLN A 59 -6.27 4.61 -26.78
C GLN A 59 -7.12 3.73 -27.69
N GLY A 60 -6.59 3.21 -28.80
CA GLY A 60 -7.23 2.18 -29.61
C GLY A 60 -8.57 2.59 -30.22
N SER A 61 -8.70 3.79 -30.72
CA SER A 61 -9.92 4.23 -31.36
C SER A 61 -9.63 5.10 -32.60
N SER A 62 -10.36 4.88 -33.67
CA SER A 62 -10.24 5.69 -34.87
C SER A 62 -10.51 7.19 -34.64
N SER A 63 -11.19 7.54 -33.55
CA SER A 63 -11.42 8.91 -33.13
C SER A 63 -10.28 9.51 -32.30
N GLN A 64 -9.33 8.70 -31.83
CA GLN A 64 -8.19 9.17 -31.05
C GLN A 64 -7.03 9.51 -31.97
N ASN A 65 -6.39 10.65 -31.73
CA ASN A 65 -5.32 11.18 -32.57
C ASN A 65 -4.05 11.50 -31.80
N HIS A 66 -3.85 10.89 -30.63
CA HIS A 66 -2.73 11.17 -29.78
C HIS A 66 -2.34 10.00 -28.86
N ILE A 67 -1.09 9.96 -28.47
CA ILE A 67 -0.57 9.11 -27.39
C ILE A 67 -0.46 9.97 -26.14
N VAL A 68 -1.00 9.50 -25.02
CA VAL A 68 -0.85 10.14 -23.72
C VAL A 68 0.48 9.74 -23.11
N VAL A 69 1.23 10.72 -22.62
CA VAL A 69 2.50 10.50 -21.91
C VAL A 69 2.32 10.90 -20.46
N THR A 70 2.57 9.95 -19.54
CA THR A 70 2.56 10.23 -18.11
C THR A 70 3.96 10.07 -17.53
N ASP A 71 4.20 10.62 -16.34
CA ASP A 71 5.31 10.18 -15.50
C ASP A 71 5.04 8.80 -14.90
N LEU A 72 6.01 8.23 -14.18
CA LEU A 72 5.90 6.91 -13.58
C LEU A 72 4.89 6.85 -12.39
N SER A 73 4.26 7.97 -12.03
CA SER A 73 3.17 8.02 -11.06
C SER A 73 1.78 8.08 -11.73
N GLY A 74 1.72 8.13 -13.06
CA GLY A 74 0.48 8.26 -13.83
C GLY A 74 0.03 9.70 -14.05
N LYS A 75 0.79 10.70 -13.59
CA LYS A 75 0.48 12.09 -13.87
C LYS A 75 0.83 12.42 -15.32
N GLN A 76 -0.13 12.89 -16.11
CA GLN A 76 0.10 13.29 -17.48
C GLN A 76 1.12 14.44 -17.54
N VAL A 77 2.15 14.28 -18.36
CA VAL A 77 3.24 15.25 -18.57
C VAL A 77 3.29 15.78 -19.99
N ALA A 78 2.79 15.00 -20.97
CA ALA A 78 2.75 15.41 -22.36
C ALA A 78 1.63 14.68 -23.14
N THR A 79 1.47 15.09 -24.40
CA THR A 79 0.60 14.44 -25.40
C THR A 79 1.32 14.50 -26.74
N ILE A 80 1.47 13.35 -27.40
CA ILE A 80 2.04 13.27 -28.74
C ILE A 80 0.88 13.30 -29.72
N THR A 81 0.65 14.41 -30.38
CA THR A 81 -0.44 14.65 -31.32
C THR A 81 -0.13 14.15 -32.74
N GLY A 82 -1.17 14.09 -33.60
CA GLY A 82 -1.02 13.65 -35.00
C GLY A 82 -0.93 12.13 -35.17
N GLN A 83 -1.25 11.36 -34.13
CA GLN A 83 -1.22 9.89 -34.11
C GLN A 83 -2.62 9.33 -34.35
N ASN A 84 -3.17 9.53 -35.56
CA ASN A 84 -4.57 9.26 -35.88
C ASN A 84 -4.88 7.75 -35.87
N GLY A 85 -5.80 7.35 -34.99
CA GLY A 85 -6.20 5.97 -34.81
C GLY A 85 -5.04 5.12 -34.25
N VAL A 86 -4.29 5.67 -33.28
CA VAL A 86 -3.20 4.94 -32.65
C VAL A 86 -3.71 3.74 -31.84
N GLU A 87 -3.17 2.56 -32.14
CA GLU A 87 -3.48 1.30 -31.47
C GLU A 87 -2.22 0.70 -30.83
N GLY A 88 -1.62 -0.34 -31.39
CA GLY A 88 -0.40 -0.94 -30.87
C GLY A 88 0.80 0.01 -30.83
N ILE A 89 1.55 -0.04 -29.74
CA ILE A 89 2.79 0.73 -29.55
C ILE A 89 3.90 -0.16 -29.00
N ALA A 90 5.12 0.02 -29.49
CA ALA A 90 6.28 -0.74 -29.03
C ALA A 90 7.54 0.13 -28.94
N LEU A 91 8.36 -0.11 -27.93
CA LEU A 91 9.68 0.53 -27.81
C LEU A 91 10.74 -0.24 -28.60
N SER A 92 11.69 0.49 -29.18
CA SER A 92 12.93 -0.12 -29.66
C SER A 92 13.70 -0.78 -28.50
N PRO A 93 14.52 -1.81 -28.74
CA PRO A 93 15.29 -2.48 -27.67
C PRO A 93 16.21 -1.55 -26.88
N ASP A 94 16.68 -0.45 -27.48
CA ASP A 94 17.50 0.55 -26.81
C ASP A 94 16.67 1.65 -26.10
N GLY A 95 15.33 1.56 -26.14
CA GLY A 95 14.39 2.48 -25.51
C GLY A 95 14.32 3.87 -26.14
N LYS A 96 15.03 4.15 -27.26
CA LYS A 96 15.10 5.51 -27.82
C LYS A 96 14.00 5.87 -28.78
N THR A 97 13.30 4.88 -29.33
CA THR A 97 12.23 5.07 -30.31
C THR A 97 10.97 4.34 -29.88
N LEU A 98 9.85 5.03 -29.88
CA LEU A 98 8.52 4.44 -29.79
C LEU A 98 7.95 4.31 -31.20
N TYR A 99 7.54 3.12 -31.58
CA TYR A 99 6.78 2.85 -32.81
C TYR A 99 5.31 2.76 -32.49
N ALA A 100 4.46 3.26 -33.39
CA ALA A 100 3.03 3.29 -33.20
C ALA A 100 2.27 2.92 -34.48
N ALA A 101 1.35 1.96 -34.38
CA ALA A 101 0.43 1.60 -35.44
C ALA A 101 -0.70 2.62 -35.52
N LEU A 102 -0.88 3.25 -36.66
CA LEU A 102 -1.89 4.29 -36.89
C LEU A 102 -2.94 3.80 -37.86
N GLY A 103 -4.00 3.14 -37.36
CA GLY A 103 -5.06 2.56 -38.18
C GLY A 103 -5.72 3.56 -39.12
N ALA A 104 -6.07 4.75 -38.62
CA ALA A 104 -6.73 5.77 -39.42
C ALA A 104 -5.78 6.51 -40.40
N SER A 105 -4.46 6.43 -40.20
CA SER A 105 -3.45 7.02 -41.10
C SER A 105 -2.83 5.99 -42.05
N HIS A 106 -3.15 4.72 -41.92
CA HIS A 106 -2.57 3.62 -42.69
C HIS A 106 -1.03 3.61 -42.68
N ALA A 107 -0.43 3.86 -41.51
CA ALA A 107 1.00 4.03 -41.35
C ALA A 107 1.49 3.57 -40.00
N VAL A 108 2.79 3.30 -39.91
CA VAL A 108 3.53 3.21 -38.65
C VAL A 108 4.37 4.47 -38.49
N THR A 109 4.38 5.06 -37.30
CA THR A 109 5.24 6.21 -36.98
C THR A 109 6.35 5.82 -36.01
N ALA A 110 7.50 6.49 -36.16
CA ALA A 110 8.61 6.44 -35.22
C ALA A 110 8.70 7.76 -34.44
N ILE A 111 8.82 7.68 -33.13
CA ILE A 111 8.81 8.82 -32.20
C ILE A 111 10.02 8.71 -31.29
N ASN A 112 10.79 9.78 -31.18
CA ASN A 112 11.91 9.83 -30.23
C ASN A 112 11.38 9.94 -28.79
N THR A 113 11.75 9.02 -27.91
CA THR A 113 11.22 8.92 -26.54
C THR A 113 11.66 10.06 -25.62
N ALA A 114 12.84 10.64 -25.85
CA ALA A 114 13.35 11.75 -25.05
C ALA A 114 12.73 13.11 -25.44
N THR A 115 12.53 13.35 -26.75
CA THR A 115 12.01 14.62 -27.26
C THR A 115 10.51 14.59 -27.51
N LEU A 116 9.90 13.40 -27.55
CA LEU A 116 8.50 13.12 -27.88
C LEU A 116 8.12 13.59 -29.31
N ALA A 117 9.10 13.81 -30.16
CA ALA A 117 8.90 14.26 -31.52
C ALA A 117 8.86 13.07 -32.49
N GLN A 118 7.90 13.08 -33.43
CA GLN A 118 7.89 12.13 -34.54
C GLN A 118 9.12 12.33 -35.43
N THR A 119 9.84 11.25 -35.72
CA THR A 119 11.08 11.25 -36.51
C THR A 119 10.90 10.62 -37.88
N ALA A 120 9.96 9.69 -38.03
CA ALA A 120 9.65 9.06 -39.31
C ALA A 120 8.17 8.63 -39.38
N SER A 121 7.71 8.32 -40.61
CA SER A 121 6.42 7.70 -40.89
C SER A 121 6.57 6.76 -42.06
N TYR A 122 6.03 5.55 -41.92
CA TYR A 122 6.11 4.45 -42.86
C TYR A 122 4.71 4.10 -43.33
N PRO A 123 4.26 4.54 -44.52
CA PRO A 123 2.93 4.26 -45.04
C PRO A 123 2.83 2.79 -45.47
N LEU A 124 1.70 2.13 -45.10
CA LEU A 124 1.38 0.76 -45.49
C LEU A 124 0.57 0.69 -46.80
N GLY A 125 0.15 1.83 -47.34
CA GLY A 125 -0.82 1.91 -48.42
C GLY A 125 -2.27 1.96 -47.92
N ASN A 126 -3.14 2.64 -48.69
CA ASN A 126 -4.49 3.03 -48.27
C ASN A 126 -5.45 1.85 -47.97
N ALA A 127 -5.14 0.65 -48.41
CA ALA A 127 -5.95 -0.54 -48.15
C ALA A 127 -5.58 -1.25 -46.83
N ASN A 128 -4.42 -0.95 -46.28
CA ASN A 128 -3.85 -1.66 -45.14
C ASN A 128 -4.06 -0.85 -43.85
N THR A 129 -4.73 -1.43 -42.86
CA THR A 129 -5.01 -0.82 -41.57
C THR A 129 -4.16 -1.49 -40.49
N PRO A 130 -3.04 -0.89 -40.05
CA PRO A 130 -2.21 -1.46 -39.00
C PRO A 130 -2.92 -1.48 -37.67
N LEU A 131 -2.77 -2.58 -36.93
CA LEU A 131 -3.33 -2.79 -35.61
C LEU A 131 -2.23 -2.82 -34.53
N ASP A 132 -1.21 -3.65 -34.71
CA ASP A 132 -0.20 -3.87 -33.69
C ASP A 132 1.22 -3.82 -34.25
N VAL A 133 2.18 -3.53 -33.38
CA VAL A 133 3.60 -3.46 -33.75
C VAL A 133 4.47 -4.16 -32.71
N ALA A 134 5.52 -4.83 -33.18
CA ALA A 134 6.58 -5.40 -32.37
C ALA A 134 7.94 -5.10 -32.98
N VAL A 135 8.98 -4.96 -32.17
CA VAL A 135 10.33 -4.58 -32.65
C VAL A 135 11.32 -5.68 -32.33
N GLN A 136 11.99 -6.20 -33.36
CA GLN A 136 12.99 -7.27 -33.22
C GLN A 136 13.92 -7.28 -34.41
N SER A 137 15.21 -7.62 -34.21
CA SER A 137 16.22 -7.89 -35.25
C SER A 137 16.38 -6.75 -36.27
N GLY A 138 16.26 -5.50 -35.80
CA GLY A 138 16.34 -4.32 -36.66
C GLY A 138 15.10 -4.11 -37.54
N LYS A 139 14.02 -4.83 -37.32
CA LYS A 139 12.73 -4.70 -38.01
C LYS A 139 11.62 -4.26 -37.08
N VAL A 140 10.64 -3.52 -37.61
CA VAL A 140 9.34 -3.28 -36.99
C VAL A 140 8.34 -4.23 -37.66
N TRP A 141 7.88 -5.23 -36.95
CA TRP A 141 6.81 -6.12 -37.38
C TRP A 141 5.47 -5.43 -37.17
N VAL A 142 4.57 -5.57 -38.15
CA VAL A 142 3.29 -4.87 -38.19
C VAL A 142 2.18 -5.84 -38.55
N SER A 143 1.22 -6.04 -37.68
CA SER A 143 -0.01 -6.73 -38.04
C SER A 143 -1.02 -5.72 -38.64
N TYR A 144 -1.77 -6.15 -39.67
CA TYR A 144 -2.68 -5.24 -40.35
C TYR A 144 -3.82 -5.97 -41.08
N ASP A 145 -4.97 -5.30 -41.16
CA ASP A 145 -6.08 -5.68 -42.01
C ASP A 145 -5.89 -5.15 -43.42
N THR A 146 -6.22 -5.99 -44.43
CA THR A 146 -6.16 -5.62 -45.86
C THR A 146 -7.48 -5.05 -46.40
N GLY A 147 -8.49 -4.85 -45.54
CA GLY A 147 -9.84 -4.49 -45.94
C GLY A 147 -10.67 -5.68 -46.49
N THR A 148 -10.09 -6.85 -46.55
CA THR A 148 -10.76 -8.11 -46.96
C THR A 148 -10.83 -9.06 -45.78
N ALA A 149 -12.04 -9.48 -45.39
CA ALA A 149 -12.23 -10.39 -44.26
C ALA A 149 -11.49 -11.72 -44.51
N GLY A 150 -10.77 -12.20 -43.52
CA GLY A 150 -9.95 -13.41 -43.59
C GLY A 150 -8.65 -13.26 -44.38
N ALA A 151 -8.24 -12.05 -44.72
CA ALA A 151 -6.99 -11.77 -45.43
C ALA A 151 -6.05 -10.84 -44.64
N ALA A 152 -6.26 -10.73 -43.33
CA ALA A 152 -5.34 -10.00 -42.46
C ALA A 152 -3.98 -10.76 -42.40
N THR A 153 -2.89 -10.03 -42.17
CA THR A 153 -1.54 -10.55 -42.26
C THR A 153 -0.55 -9.73 -41.43
N ILE A 154 0.72 -10.12 -41.47
CA ILE A 154 1.82 -9.42 -40.82
C ILE A 154 2.84 -9.05 -41.92
N GLY A 155 3.40 -7.86 -41.81
CA GLY A 155 4.52 -7.41 -42.63
C GLY A 155 5.62 -6.83 -41.73
N ASP A 156 6.63 -6.25 -42.33
CA ASP A 156 7.72 -5.62 -41.60
C ASP A 156 8.23 -4.34 -42.28
N ILE A 157 8.98 -3.58 -41.51
CA ILE A 157 9.77 -2.42 -41.95
C ILE A 157 11.21 -2.69 -41.53
N ASP A 158 12.08 -2.96 -42.50
CA ASP A 158 13.51 -3.17 -42.25
C ASP A 158 14.19 -1.83 -41.98
N LEU A 159 14.53 -1.58 -40.72
CA LEU A 159 15.20 -0.35 -40.27
C LEU A 159 16.68 -0.30 -40.66
N THR A 160 17.26 -1.41 -41.10
CA THR A 160 18.66 -1.53 -41.54
C THR A 160 18.83 -1.20 -43.03
N ALA A 161 17.73 -1.20 -43.77
CA ALA A 161 17.71 -0.80 -45.16
C ALA A 161 18.10 0.66 -45.39
N ASN A 162 18.72 0.99 -46.49
CA ASN A 162 19.08 2.38 -46.83
C ASN A 162 17.85 3.31 -46.86
N THR A 163 16.69 2.75 -47.22
CA THR A 163 15.41 3.46 -47.24
C THR A 163 14.38 2.52 -46.64
N PRO A 164 14.14 2.58 -45.32
CA PRO A 164 13.17 1.73 -44.68
C PRO A 164 11.77 1.89 -45.27
N ALA A 165 11.16 0.80 -45.67
CA ALA A 165 9.81 0.76 -46.23
C ALA A 165 9.06 -0.45 -45.73
N PHE A 166 7.72 -0.37 -45.75
CA PHE A 166 6.87 -1.50 -45.38
C PHE A 166 6.87 -2.56 -46.47
N GLU A 167 7.02 -3.84 -46.07
CA GLU A 167 6.95 -5.02 -46.92
C GLU A 167 6.01 -6.08 -46.33
N THR A 168 5.26 -6.77 -47.16
CA THR A 168 4.35 -7.84 -46.75
C THR A 168 5.10 -9.16 -46.62
N GLN A 169 4.90 -9.87 -45.53
CA GLN A 169 5.46 -11.23 -45.33
C GLN A 169 4.47 -12.29 -45.77
N SER A 170 4.75 -12.94 -46.89
CA SER A 170 3.85 -13.87 -47.59
C SER A 170 3.45 -15.10 -46.75
N ALA A 171 4.32 -15.58 -45.86
CA ALA A 171 4.08 -16.73 -45.00
C ALA A 171 3.27 -16.41 -43.74
N MET A 172 2.96 -15.14 -43.47
CA MET A 172 2.36 -14.68 -42.19
C MET A 172 0.88 -14.25 -42.32
N GLY A 173 0.21 -14.61 -43.43
CA GLY A 173 -1.19 -14.29 -43.70
C GLY A 173 -2.18 -15.37 -43.24
N GLY A 174 -3.47 -15.12 -43.54
CA GLY A 174 -4.55 -16.06 -43.28
C GLY A 174 -5.27 -15.83 -41.94
N TRP A 175 -5.12 -14.67 -41.37
CA TRP A 175 -5.82 -14.24 -40.16
C TRP A 175 -7.21 -13.70 -40.54
N TYR A 176 -8.21 -13.94 -39.67
CA TYR A 176 -9.56 -13.39 -39.85
C TYR A 176 -9.57 -11.87 -39.70
N ALA A 177 -8.87 -11.38 -38.65
CA ALA A 177 -8.59 -9.98 -38.38
C ALA A 177 -7.10 -9.81 -38.07
N ALA A 178 -6.57 -8.59 -38.08
CA ALA A 178 -5.20 -8.33 -37.72
C ALA A 178 -4.87 -8.88 -36.31
N PRO A 179 -3.87 -9.77 -36.20
CA PRO A 179 -3.57 -10.39 -34.91
C PRO A 179 -2.83 -9.44 -33.95
N GLU A 180 -2.95 -9.68 -32.65
CA GLU A 180 -2.00 -9.24 -31.65
C GLU A 180 -0.66 -9.94 -31.89
N ILE A 181 0.45 -9.21 -31.78
CA ILE A 181 1.79 -9.74 -32.01
C ILE A 181 2.73 -9.40 -30.85
N ALA A 182 3.59 -10.37 -30.50
CA ALA A 182 4.69 -10.16 -29.55
C ALA A 182 5.99 -10.72 -30.13
N ALA A 183 7.07 -9.93 -30.02
CA ALA A 183 8.43 -10.35 -30.36
C ALA A 183 9.23 -10.62 -29.08
N ASP A 184 10.21 -11.52 -29.16
CA ASP A 184 11.11 -11.80 -28.04
C ASP A 184 11.97 -10.58 -27.70
N PRO A 185 11.91 -10.08 -26.46
CA PRO A 185 12.67 -8.90 -26.05
C PRO A 185 14.21 -9.14 -26.02
N GLN A 186 14.65 -10.39 -26.08
CA GLN A 186 16.07 -10.78 -26.17
C GLN A 186 16.53 -11.10 -27.60
N ASP A 187 15.68 -10.79 -28.60
CA ASP A 187 16.00 -10.90 -30.01
C ASP A 187 16.32 -12.33 -30.48
N ALA A 188 15.61 -13.35 -29.95
CA ALA A 188 15.82 -14.76 -30.30
C ALA A 188 15.22 -15.17 -31.67
N GLY A 189 14.74 -14.22 -32.49
CA GLY A 189 14.16 -14.49 -33.80
C GLY A 189 12.81 -15.22 -33.72
N VAL A 190 12.00 -14.94 -32.72
CA VAL A 190 10.66 -15.50 -32.51
C VAL A 190 9.62 -14.40 -32.46
N LEU A 191 8.56 -14.54 -33.27
CA LEU A 191 7.36 -13.72 -33.21
C LEU A 191 6.16 -14.64 -32.96
N ILE A 192 5.33 -14.30 -31.99
CA ILE A 192 4.04 -14.97 -31.72
C ILE A 192 2.92 -14.05 -32.15
N ALA A 193 1.90 -14.63 -32.77
CA ALA A 193 0.68 -13.94 -33.17
C ALA A 193 -0.56 -14.71 -32.72
N THR A 194 -1.61 -13.97 -32.32
CA THR A 194 -2.90 -14.53 -31.89
C THR A 194 -4.05 -13.56 -32.15
N GLU A 195 -5.27 -14.08 -32.28
CA GLU A 195 -6.48 -13.25 -32.45
C GLU A 195 -7.21 -13.09 -31.12
N PRO A 196 -7.15 -11.91 -30.45
CA PRO A 196 -7.86 -11.68 -29.21
C PRO A 196 -9.38 -11.85 -29.35
N GLY A 197 -10.02 -12.42 -28.33
CA GLY A 197 -11.46 -12.66 -28.30
C GLY A 197 -11.95 -13.84 -29.12
N SER A 198 -11.08 -14.51 -29.86
CA SER A 198 -11.45 -15.71 -30.65
C SER A 198 -11.70 -16.92 -29.74
N SER A 199 -12.70 -17.74 -30.11
CA SER A 199 -13.05 -18.98 -29.41
C SER A 199 -13.35 -20.09 -30.42
N PRO A 200 -12.46 -21.08 -30.58
CA PRO A 200 -11.11 -21.15 -29.97
C PRO A 200 -10.13 -20.13 -30.56
N ALA A 201 -9.04 -19.87 -29.84
CA ALA A 201 -8.02 -18.94 -30.31
C ALA A 201 -7.31 -19.45 -31.59
N SER A 202 -6.88 -18.53 -32.45
CA SER A 202 -5.91 -18.78 -33.52
C SER A 202 -4.53 -18.35 -33.00
N VAL A 203 -3.52 -19.20 -33.19
CA VAL A 203 -2.14 -18.93 -32.71
C VAL A 203 -1.13 -19.33 -33.75
N ALA A 204 -0.10 -18.54 -33.96
CA ALA A 204 1.06 -18.91 -34.78
C ALA A 204 2.37 -18.45 -34.12
N SER A 205 3.40 -19.24 -34.32
CA SER A 205 4.79 -18.94 -34.01
C SER A 205 5.59 -18.86 -35.30
N TYR A 206 6.38 -17.81 -35.45
CA TYR A 206 7.18 -17.55 -36.64
C TYR A 206 8.68 -17.51 -36.32
N ASP A 207 9.49 -17.95 -37.28
CA ASP A 207 10.92 -17.71 -37.30
C ASP A 207 11.21 -16.41 -38.06
N THR A 208 11.63 -15.40 -37.30
CA THR A 208 11.99 -14.08 -37.83
C THR A 208 13.50 -13.88 -37.97
N SER A 209 14.30 -14.90 -37.68
CA SER A 209 15.76 -14.90 -37.90
C SER A 209 16.13 -15.08 -39.37
N VAL A 210 15.17 -15.45 -40.21
CA VAL A 210 15.29 -15.61 -41.67
C VAL A 210 14.40 -14.58 -42.38
N ASP A 211 14.77 -14.24 -43.62
CA ASP A 211 14.02 -13.31 -44.47
C ASP A 211 13.80 -13.91 -45.86
N PRO A 212 12.54 -14.11 -46.30
CA PRO A 212 11.29 -13.87 -45.57
C PRO A 212 11.11 -14.77 -44.34
N ALA A 213 10.37 -14.26 -43.33
CA ALA A 213 10.04 -15.02 -42.12
C ALA A 213 9.26 -16.33 -42.47
N THR A 214 9.44 -17.35 -41.66
CA THR A 214 8.79 -18.65 -41.86
C THR A 214 7.93 -19.09 -40.68
N VAL A 215 6.90 -19.90 -40.94
CA VAL A 215 6.06 -20.47 -39.89
C VAL A 215 6.84 -21.58 -39.17
N ARG A 216 6.94 -21.49 -37.82
CA ARG A 216 7.43 -22.58 -36.97
C ARG A 216 6.32 -23.55 -36.64
N ALA A 217 5.19 -23.02 -36.13
CA ALA A 217 4.00 -23.76 -35.78
C ALA A 217 2.76 -22.86 -35.89
N GLN A 218 1.62 -23.44 -36.26
CA GLN A 218 0.37 -22.72 -36.42
C GLN A 218 -0.83 -23.57 -36.05
N SER A 219 -1.84 -23.01 -35.44
CA SER A 219 -3.15 -23.60 -35.17
C SER A 219 -4.25 -22.55 -35.34
N ALA A 220 -5.18 -22.85 -36.26
CA ALA A 220 -6.38 -22.03 -36.45
C ALA A 220 -7.51 -22.36 -35.45
N SER A 221 -7.32 -23.37 -34.61
CA SER A 221 -8.31 -23.81 -33.61
C SER A 221 -7.56 -24.35 -32.38
N PHE A 222 -7.11 -23.45 -31.55
CA PHE A 222 -6.28 -23.74 -30.38
C PHE A 222 -7.19 -24.04 -29.18
N SER A 223 -7.58 -25.33 -29.05
CA SER A 223 -8.68 -25.79 -28.19
C SER A 223 -8.45 -25.58 -26.66
N ASN A 224 -7.20 -25.34 -26.26
CA ASN A 224 -6.86 -25.15 -24.85
C ASN A 224 -6.86 -23.69 -24.42
N CYS A 225 -7.29 -22.75 -25.27
CA CYS A 225 -7.41 -21.35 -24.96
C CYS A 225 -8.58 -20.74 -25.76
N GLU A 226 -9.64 -20.40 -25.06
CA GLU A 226 -10.79 -19.72 -25.63
C GLU A 226 -10.88 -18.30 -25.08
N ASN A 227 -11.42 -17.37 -25.87
CA ASN A 227 -11.50 -15.97 -25.51
C ASN A 227 -10.17 -15.44 -25.00
N GLN A 228 -9.11 -15.64 -25.79
CA GLN A 228 -7.79 -15.13 -25.47
C GLN A 228 -7.82 -13.61 -25.37
N ARG A 229 -7.14 -13.03 -24.36
CA ARG A 229 -7.25 -11.62 -24.02
C ARG A 229 -5.93 -10.87 -24.12
N ASP A 230 -4.81 -11.53 -23.88
CA ASP A 230 -3.48 -10.93 -23.88
C ASP A 230 -2.40 -11.98 -24.11
N LEU A 231 -1.26 -11.53 -24.63
CA LEU A 231 -0.12 -12.33 -25.04
C LEU A 231 1.18 -11.75 -24.50
N ALA A 232 2.05 -12.60 -23.95
CA ALA A 232 3.42 -12.22 -23.63
C ALA A 232 4.40 -13.33 -23.98
N ILE A 233 5.59 -12.97 -24.47
CA ILE A 233 6.65 -13.93 -24.80
C ILE A 233 7.66 -14.03 -23.67
N VAL A 234 8.08 -15.23 -23.33
CA VAL A 234 9.11 -15.47 -22.33
C VAL A 234 10.46 -15.03 -22.89
N PRO A 235 11.27 -14.25 -22.17
CA PRO A 235 12.59 -13.83 -22.62
C PRO A 235 13.45 -15.02 -23.08
N GLY A 236 14.01 -14.91 -24.27
CA GLY A 236 14.72 -16.00 -24.97
C GLY A 236 13.86 -16.80 -25.95
N GLY A 237 12.58 -16.44 -26.13
CA GLY A 237 11.70 -16.88 -27.20
C GLY A 237 11.31 -18.36 -27.20
N SER A 238 11.64 -19.13 -26.15
CA SER A 238 11.33 -20.57 -26.11
C SER A 238 9.86 -20.87 -25.81
N GLU A 239 9.20 -20.00 -25.08
CA GLU A 239 7.81 -20.12 -24.65
C GLU A 239 7.07 -18.77 -24.75
N PHE A 240 5.75 -18.85 -24.76
CA PHE A 240 4.87 -17.69 -24.64
C PHE A 240 3.72 -17.99 -23.69
N ILE A 241 3.04 -16.96 -23.21
CA ILE A 241 1.94 -17.05 -22.25
C ILE A 241 0.72 -16.39 -22.85
N LEU A 242 -0.43 -17.09 -22.78
CA LEU A 242 -1.74 -16.54 -23.15
C LEU A 242 -2.62 -16.38 -21.91
N ALA A 243 -3.26 -15.23 -21.77
CA ALA A 243 -4.36 -15.03 -20.85
C ALA A 243 -5.63 -15.61 -21.49
N CYS A 244 -6.12 -16.76 -20.99
CA CYS A 244 -7.23 -17.51 -21.60
C CYS A 244 -8.49 -17.35 -20.76
N GLY A 245 -9.56 -16.80 -21.35
CA GLY A 245 -10.86 -16.65 -20.71
C GLY A 245 -11.56 -17.99 -20.44
N TRP A 246 -11.12 -19.09 -21.07
CA TRP A 246 -11.49 -20.45 -20.77
C TRP A 246 -10.46 -21.45 -21.35
N PRO A 247 -10.02 -22.49 -20.60
CA PRO A 247 -10.16 -22.63 -19.13
C PRO A 247 -9.43 -21.48 -18.42
N TYR A 248 -9.90 -21.05 -17.25
CA TYR A 248 -9.40 -19.86 -16.57
C TYR A 248 -7.97 -20.04 -16.03
N ALA A 249 -6.96 -19.71 -16.83
CA ALA A 249 -5.56 -19.65 -16.42
C ALA A 249 -4.71 -18.86 -17.43
N HIS A 250 -3.51 -18.51 -17.00
CA HIS A 250 -2.45 -18.04 -17.88
C HIS A 250 -1.61 -19.23 -18.29
N TYR A 251 -1.85 -19.74 -19.49
CA TYR A 251 -1.18 -20.96 -19.99
C TYR A 251 0.13 -20.64 -20.68
N ARG A 252 1.15 -21.46 -20.41
CA ARG A 252 2.44 -21.43 -21.09
C ARG A 252 2.46 -22.44 -22.22
N TYR A 253 3.00 -22.03 -23.36
CA TYR A 253 3.13 -22.85 -24.56
C TYR A 253 4.52 -22.74 -25.14
N SER A 254 5.00 -23.84 -25.75
CA SER A 254 6.23 -23.88 -26.50
C SER A 254 6.09 -23.08 -27.81
N ALA A 255 7.03 -22.18 -28.07
CA ALA A 255 7.08 -21.48 -29.36
C ALA A 255 7.49 -22.37 -30.54
N ALA A 256 8.05 -23.55 -30.29
CA ALA A 256 8.50 -24.46 -31.34
C ALA A 256 7.35 -25.26 -31.95
N ASP A 257 6.36 -25.67 -31.13
CA ASP A 257 5.33 -26.64 -31.55
C ASP A 257 3.95 -26.39 -30.97
N LEU A 258 3.75 -25.27 -30.22
CA LEU A 258 2.54 -24.87 -29.53
C LEU A 258 2.07 -25.85 -28.43
N SER A 259 2.91 -26.77 -27.99
CA SER A 259 2.57 -27.70 -26.90
C SER A 259 2.51 -26.96 -25.57
N GLN A 260 1.52 -27.33 -24.75
CA GLN A 260 1.36 -26.72 -23.41
C GLN A 260 2.49 -27.17 -22.49
N GLN A 261 3.17 -26.18 -21.87
CA GLN A 261 4.30 -26.42 -20.97
C GLN A 261 3.90 -26.25 -19.49
N GLY A 262 2.76 -25.62 -19.19
CA GLY A 262 2.26 -25.41 -17.85
C GLY A 262 1.27 -24.27 -17.78
N SER A 263 1.00 -23.80 -16.55
CA SER A 263 0.12 -22.66 -16.34
C SER A 263 0.44 -21.93 -15.03
N TYR A 264 0.05 -20.66 -14.97
CA TYR A 264 0.00 -19.88 -13.75
C TYR A 264 -1.45 -19.75 -13.33
N ALA A 265 -1.78 -20.22 -12.12
CA ALA A 265 -3.14 -20.16 -11.59
C ALA A 265 -3.53 -18.70 -11.33
N SER A 266 -4.71 -18.33 -11.78
CA SER A 266 -5.34 -17.02 -11.50
C SER A 266 -6.81 -17.24 -11.16
N THR A 267 -7.51 -16.16 -10.86
CA THR A 267 -8.96 -16.21 -10.70
C THR A 267 -9.66 -16.29 -12.07
N THR A 268 -10.99 -16.26 -12.07
CA THR A 268 -11.81 -16.27 -13.29
C THR A 268 -11.48 -15.09 -14.19
N TYR A 269 -11.53 -15.31 -15.49
CA TYR A 269 -11.29 -14.34 -16.55
C TYR A 269 -9.89 -13.71 -16.53
N PRO A 270 -8.82 -14.50 -16.82
CA PRO A 270 -7.52 -13.97 -17.17
C PRO A 270 -7.63 -12.91 -18.27
N ASP A 271 -7.05 -11.75 -18.05
CA ASP A 271 -7.30 -10.57 -18.90
C ASP A 271 -6.01 -9.89 -19.39
N ALA A 272 -4.95 -9.92 -18.58
CA ALA A 272 -3.67 -9.30 -18.92
C ALA A 272 -2.50 -10.14 -18.44
N VAL A 273 -1.38 -10.11 -19.18
CA VAL A 273 -0.13 -10.78 -18.81
C VAL A 273 1.07 -9.94 -19.20
N ALA A 274 2.04 -9.82 -18.31
CA ALA A 274 3.31 -9.16 -18.61
C ALA A 274 4.47 -9.88 -17.94
N LEU A 275 5.63 -9.88 -18.60
CA LEU A 275 6.88 -10.42 -18.07
C LEU A 275 7.93 -9.32 -17.92
N ASP A 276 8.78 -9.44 -16.89
CA ASP A 276 10.00 -8.66 -16.82
C ASP A 276 11.16 -9.35 -17.57
N ALA A 277 12.30 -8.68 -17.64
CA ALA A 277 13.49 -9.21 -18.34
C ALA A 277 14.06 -10.50 -17.71
N SER A 278 13.67 -10.85 -16.48
CA SER A 278 14.05 -12.08 -15.77
C SER A 278 13.06 -13.22 -16.01
N GLY A 279 11.93 -12.95 -16.68
CA GLY A 279 10.83 -13.89 -16.89
C GLY A 279 9.87 -14.00 -15.70
N ASP A 280 9.92 -13.06 -14.74
CA ASP A 280 8.93 -12.99 -13.68
C ASP A 280 7.58 -12.53 -14.26
N VAL A 281 6.49 -13.19 -13.87
CA VAL A 281 5.18 -13.07 -14.51
C VAL A 281 4.23 -12.28 -13.65
N ALA A 282 3.59 -11.28 -14.25
CA ALA A 282 2.39 -10.63 -13.73
C ALA A 282 1.17 -11.21 -14.46
N ALA A 283 0.36 -11.98 -13.77
CA ALA A 283 -0.84 -12.64 -14.26
C ALA A 283 -2.07 -11.91 -13.72
N GLY A 284 -2.72 -11.13 -14.56
CA GLY A 284 -3.88 -10.30 -14.24
C GLY A 284 -5.20 -10.94 -14.63
N ALA A 285 -6.23 -10.74 -13.83
CA ALA A 285 -7.57 -11.23 -14.09
C ALA A 285 -8.61 -10.12 -13.96
N GLU A 286 -9.66 -10.18 -14.76
CA GLU A 286 -10.84 -9.34 -14.57
C GLU A 286 -11.52 -9.71 -13.25
N ASN A 287 -12.18 -8.72 -12.61
CA ASN A 287 -12.84 -8.94 -11.34
C ASN A 287 -14.01 -9.92 -11.45
N GLY A 288 -13.76 -11.12 -10.95
CA GLY A 288 -14.81 -12.08 -10.66
C GLY A 288 -15.30 -11.98 -9.20
N ALA A 289 -15.69 -13.12 -8.64
CA ALA A 289 -16.10 -13.24 -7.24
C ALA A 289 -14.89 -13.28 -6.25
N SER A 290 -13.66 -13.16 -6.72
CA SER A 290 -12.45 -13.18 -5.90
C SER A 290 -11.90 -11.77 -5.67
N PRO A 291 -11.42 -11.46 -4.46
CA PRO A 291 -10.79 -10.16 -4.19
C PRO A 291 -9.36 -10.05 -4.76
N THR A 292 -8.84 -11.05 -5.44
CA THR A 292 -7.47 -11.03 -6.00
C THR A 292 -7.52 -10.95 -7.50
N ASP A 293 -6.92 -9.89 -8.06
CA ASP A 293 -6.93 -9.59 -9.49
C ASP A 293 -5.57 -9.75 -10.13
N LEU A 294 -4.50 -9.72 -9.34
CA LEU A 294 -3.14 -9.76 -9.84
C LEU A 294 -2.29 -10.74 -9.04
N PHE A 295 -1.61 -11.62 -9.74
CA PHE A 295 -0.74 -12.67 -9.20
C PHE A 295 0.66 -12.50 -9.77
N ILE A 296 1.67 -12.47 -8.92
CA ILE A 296 3.07 -12.35 -9.31
C ILE A 296 3.78 -13.68 -9.10
N TYR A 297 4.38 -14.21 -10.15
CA TYR A 297 5.08 -15.50 -10.14
C TYR A 297 6.55 -15.35 -10.49
N ARG A 298 7.38 -16.22 -9.93
CA ARG A 298 8.70 -16.48 -10.48
C ARG A 298 8.59 -17.36 -11.71
N PRO A 299 9.59 -17.35 -12.61
CA PRO A 299 9.60 -18.26 -13.77
C PRO A 299 9.35 -19.71 -13.32
N ASN A 300 8.40 -20.38 -13.97
CA ASN A 300 8.00 -21.77 -13.67
C ASN A 300 7.53 -22.02 -12.21
N GLY A 301 7.14 -20.98 -11.46
CA GLY A 301 6.66 -21.13 -10.09
C GLY A 301 5.23 -21.67 -10.02
N ASP A 302 4.97 -22.66 -9.14
CA ASP A 302 3.65 -23.27 -8.95
C ASP A 302 2.72 -22.39 -8.07
N ALA A 303 3.28 -21.41 -7.36
CA ALA A 303 2.53 -20.52 -6.47
C ALA A 303 3.00 -19.07 -6.62
N PRO A 304 2.07 -18.10 -6.47
CA PRO A 304 2.45 -16.69 -6.56
C PRO A 304 3.30 -16.27 -5.35
N VAL A 305 4.33 -15.48 -5.61
CA VAL A 305 5.15 -14.85 -4.55
C VAL A 305 4.45 -13.67 -3.90
N SER A 306 3.55 -13.01 -4.64
CA SER A 306 2.72 -11.91 -4.17
C SER A 306 1.38 -11.91 -4.88
N THR A 307 0.34 -11.41 -4.21
CA THR A 307 -0.99 -11.19 -4.78
C THR A 307 -1.51 -9.81 -4.41
N TYR A 308 -2.29 -9.22 -5.30
CA TYR A 308 -2.84 -7.89 -5.13
C TYR A 308 -4.35 -7.88 -5.41
N ASP A 309 -5.06 -7.07 -4.64
CA ASP A 309 -6.45 -6.68 -4.86
C ASP A 309 -6.44 -5.23 -5.37
N LEU A 310 -6.54 -5.06 -6.66
CA LEU A 310 -6.55 -3.75 -7.31
C LEU A 310 -7.98 -3.19 -7.42
N VAL A 311 -8.98 -4.06 -7.40
CA VAL A 311 -10.39 -3.74 -7.64
C VAL A 311 -11.06 -3.05 -6.46
N ASN A 312 -10.59 -3.23 -5.22
CA ASN A 312 -11.05 -2.40 -4.11
C ASN A 312 -10.89 -0.88 -4.38
N SER A 313 -10.16 -0.54 -5.44
CA SER A 313 -10.02 0.82 -5.97
C SER A 313 -11.12 1.21 -6.97
N GLY A 314 -12.04 0.28 -7.33
CA GLY A 314 -13.24 0.59 -8.14
C GLY A 314 -13.08 0.44 -9.65
N GLY A 315 -12.42 -0.62 -10.14
CA GLY A 315 -12.31 -0.86 -11.58
C GLY A 315 -11.94 -2.30 -11.93
N ASN A 316 -11.98 -2.66 -13.21
CA ASN A 316 -11.47 -3.94 -13.73
C ASN A 316 -10.12 -3.72 -14.40
N LEU A 317 -9.20 -4.66 -14.23
CA LEU A 317 -7.98 -4.69 -15.03
C LEU A 317 -8.38 -4.81 -16.51
N VAL A 318 -7.64 -4.16 -17.39
CA VAL A 318 -7.93 -4.18 -18.82
C VAL A 318 -6.89 -5.01 -19.57
N PRO A 319 -7.26 -5.65 -20.69
CA PRO A 319 -6.31 -6.35 -21.57
C PRO A 319 -5.15 -5.45 -21.94
N ARG A 320 -3.92 -5.99 -22.02
CA ARG A 320 -2.70 -5.25 -22.32
C ARG A 320 -2.41 -4.09 -21.33
N GLY A 321 -3.11 -4.10 -20.18
CA GLY A 321 -3.01 -3.07 -19.13
C GLY A 321 -1.89 -3.29 -18.12
N LEU A 322 -1.08 -4.33 -18.26
CA LEU A 322 0.07 -4.61 -17.41
C LEU A 322 1.38 -4.31 -18.12
N VAL A 323 2.30 -3.62 -17.44
CA VAL A 323 3.67 -3.46 -17.92
C VAL A 323 4.65 -3.37 -16.76
N TRP A 324 5.75 -4.11 -16.85
CA TRP A 324 6.87 -3.97 -15.93
C TRP A 324 7.76 -2.80 -16.32
N SER A 325 8.40 -2.19 -15.31
CA SER A 325 9.60 -1.41 -15.58
C SER A 325 10.71 -2.35 -16.10
N PRO A 326 11.56 -1.91 -17.04
CA PRO A 326 12.62 -2.76 -17.61
C PRO A 326 13.52 -3.43 -16.57
N GLU A 327 13.74 -2.76 -15.43
CA GLU A 327 14.52 -3.27 -14.31
C GLU A 327 13.72 -4.17 -13.33
N GLY A 328 12.44 -4.45 -13.57
CA GLY A 328 11.59 -5.28 -12.74
C GLY A 328 11.23 -4.70 -11.36
N SER A 329 11.61 -3.44 -11.08
CA SER A 329 11.40 -2.82 -9.76
C SER A 329 9.98 -2.28 -9.55
N LYS A 330 9.25 -2.04 -10.64
CA LYS A 330 7.86 -1.56 -10.63
C LYS A 330 7.00 -2.38 -11.59
N LEU A 331 5.73 -2.48 -11.24
CA LEU A 331 4.69 -2.96 -12.14
C LEU A 331 3.60 -1.88 -12.22
N PHE A 332 3.17 -1.60 -13.42
CA PHE A 332 2.10 -0.67 -13.72
C PHE A 332 0.88 -1.44 -14.20
N ALA A 333 -0.29 -1.12 -13.67
CA ALA A 333 -1.55 -1.74 -14.02
C ALA A 333 -2.60 -0.69 -14.34
N VAL A 334 -3.25 -0.81 -15.49
CA VAL A 334 -4.35 0.07 -15.89
C VAL A 334 -5.68 -0.61 -15.60
N LEU A 335 -6.55 0.09 -14.88
CA LEU A 335 -7.89 -0.35 -14.57
C LEU A 335 -8.92 0.59 -15.19
N GLN A 336 -10.03 0.02 -15.68
CA GLN A 336 -11.21 0.76 -16.09
C GLN A 336 -12.26 0.69 -14.99
N ALA A 337 -12.89 1.80 -14.64
CA ALA A 337 -13.98 1.81 -13.67
C ALA A 337 -15.14 0.91 -14.11
N THR A 338 -15.75 0.19 -13.17
CA THR A 338 -16.89 -0.70 -13.44
C THR A 338 -18.12 0.02 -13.99
N THR A 339 -18.20 1.33 -13.77
CA THR A 339 -19.26 2.19 -14.31
C THR A 339 -18.62 3.39 -15.01
N GLY A 340 -18.82 3.49 -16.32
CA GLY A 340 -18.32 4.61 -17.11
C GLY A 340 -17.03 4.30 -17.88
N THR A 341 -16.38 5.36 -18.37
CA THR A 341 -15.18 5.31 -19.24
C THR A 341 -13.96 5.95 -18.58
N THR A 342 -13.87 5.88 -17.25
CA THR A 342 -12.72 6.44 -16.52
C THR A 342 -11.69 5.35 -16.27
N TYR A 343 -10.43 5.72 -16.39
CA TYR A 343 -9.29 4.83 -16.22
C TYR A 343 -8.38 5.32 -15.09
N SER A 344 -7.70 4.39 -14.45
CA SER A 344 -6.69 4.69 -13.43
C SER A 344 -5.44 3.85 -13.63
N LEU A 345 -4.30 4.45 -13.33
CA LEU A 345 -3.02 3.76 -13.22
C LEU A 345 -2.75 3.39 -11.77
N HIS A 346 -2.42 2.14 -11.55
CA HIS A 346 -1.97 1.59 -10.29
C HIS A 346 -0.50 1.26 -10.39
N VAL A 347 0.30 1.78 -9.45
CA VAL A 347 1.74 1.54 -9.40
C VAL A 347 2.05 0.63 -8.22
N ILE A 348 2.78 -0.44 -8.47
CA ILE A 348 3.20 -1.41 -7.48
C ILE A 348 4.71 -1.38 -7.40
N ASP A 349 5.25 -0.89 -6.28
CA ASP A 349 6.68 -0.86 -6.03
C ASP A 349 7.17 -2.21 -5.48
N GLY A 350 8.22 -2.75 -6.08
CA GLY A 350 8.80 -4.02 -5.68
C GLY A 350 7.77 -5.17 -5.66
N PRO A 351 7.13 -5.50 -6.78
CA PRO A 351 6.04 -6.49 -6.81
C PRO A 351 6.50 -7.89 -6.39
N LEU A 352 7.78 -8.18 -6.53
CA LEU A 352 8.43 -9.43 -6.10
C LEU A 352 8.86 -9.42 -4.63
N LEU A 353 8.76 -8.28 -3.94
CA LEU A 353 9.13 -8.16 -2.54
C LEU A 353 7.99 -8.59 -1.62
N ILE A 354 8.28 -9.49 -0.70
CA ILE A 354 7.32 -10.03 0.26
C ILE A 354 7.01 -8.99 1.34
N LYS A 355 5.73 -8.79 1.67
CA LYS A 355 5.32 -7.91 2.76
C LYS A 355 5.59 -8.58 4.11
N PRO A 356 6.50 -8.05 4.96
CA PRO A 356 6.80 -8.68 6.24
C PRO A 356 5.71 -8.38 7.27
N LYS A 357 5.51 -9.29 8.23
CA LYS A 357 4.64 -9.07 9.38
C LYS A 357 5.44 -8.39 10.50
N LEU A 358 5.27 -7.07 10.66
CA LEU A 358 5.87 -6.31 11.75
C LEU A 358 4.81 -5.99 12.81
N THR A 359 5.09 -6.32 14.07
CA THR A 359 4.22 -6.00 15.21
C THR A 359 4.99 -5.28 16.31
N LEU A 360 4.27 -4.57 17.20
CA LEU A 360 4.86 -3.83 18.31
C LEU A 360 4.05 -4.07 19.59
N ASN A 361 4.69 -4.68 20.57
CA ASN A 361 4.07 -5.02 21.86
C ASN A 361 4.69 -4.18 23.00
N THR A 362 3.84 -3.70 23.89
CA THR A 362 4.21 -2.92 25.08
C THR A 362 3.82 -3.59 26.40
N GLY A 363 3.26 -4.81 26.33
CA GLY A 363 2.77 -5.58 27.48
C GLY A 363 1.46 -5.07 28.08
N SER A 364 1.24 -3.77 28.10
CA SER A 364 0.02 -3.11 28.58
C SER A 364 -0.21 -1.80 27.85
N SER A 365 -1.45 -1.30 27.84
CA SER A 365 -1.81 0.01 27.31
C SER A 365 -1.85 1.10 28.38
N LYS A 366 -1.71 0.76 29.69
CA LYS A 366 -1.78 1.70 30.80
C LYS A 366 -0.64 1.48 31.79
N PHE A 367 0.09 2.54 32.11
CA PHE A 367 1.19 2.54 33.06
C PHE A 367 1.07 3.68 34.05
N THR A 368 1.88 3.67 35.12
CA THR A 368 2.05 4.78 36.04
C THR A 368 3.37 5.48 35.75
N TYR A 369 3.46 6.77 36.14
CA TYR A 369 4.70 7.54 36.02
C TYR A 369 5.91 6.81 36.59
N GLY A 370 7.00 6.76 35.83
CA GLY A 370 8.25 6.11 36.21
C GLY A 370 8.28 4.60 35.98
N ALA A 371 7.18 3.98 35.55
CA ALA A 371 7.20 2.56 35.19
C ALA A 371 8.16 2.27 34.04
N THR A 372 8.76 1.09 34.05
CA THR A 372 9.53 0.60 32.91
C THR A 372 8.60 -0.12 31.97
N VAL A 373 8.53 0.35 30.72
CA VAL A 373 7.80 -0.29 29.63
C VAL A 373 8.79 -1.11 28.81
N HIS A 374 8.51 -2.39 28.63
CA HIS A 374 9.25 -3.28 27.73
C HIS A 374 8.62 -3.19 26.35
N VAL A 375 9.29 -2.51 25.42
CA VAL A 375 8.80 -2.32 24.05
C VAL A 375 9.47 -3.33 23.16
N THR A 376 8.72 -4.28 22.60
CA THR A 376 9.22 -5.35 21.74
C THR A 376 8.63 -5.21 20.34
N ALA A 377 9.48 -4.95 19.36
CA ALA A 377 9.14 -5.10 17.95
C ALA A 377 9.42 -6.56 17.54
N HIS A 378 8.46 -7.17 16.83
CA HIS A 378 8.58 -8.52 16.31
C HIS A 378 8.40 -8.51 14.79
N LEU A 379 9.46 -8.92 14.07
CA LEU A 379 9.48 -9.09 12.62
C LEU A 379 9.27 -10.59 12.30
N GLY A 380 8.01 -10.98 12.06
CA GLY A 380 7.51 -12.34 12.05
C GLY A 380 8.25 -13.36 11.16
N THR A 381 7.87 -13.47 9.90
CA THR A 381 8.33 -14.54 8.99
C THR A 381 9.73 -14.31 8.39
N THR A 382 10.41 -13.24 8.72
CA THR A 382 11.64 -12.78 8.07
C THR A 382 12.75 -12.41 9.03
N ASN A 383 12.87 -13.12 10.15
CA ASN A 383 13.76 -12.77 11.27
C ASN A 383 15.25 -12.69 10.93
N MET A 384 15.80 -13.47 10.08
CA MET A 384 17.18 -13.60 9.56
C MET A 384 18.15 -12.41 9.81
N ASN A 385 18.33 -11.98 11.05
CA ASN A 385 19.22 -10.87 11.43
C ASN A 385 18.87 -9.48 10.84
N ARG A 386 17.64 -9.27 10.41
CA ARG A 386 17.21 -7.99 9.83
C ARG A 386 17.13 -6.88 10.86
N THR A 387 17.43 -5.66 10.44
CA THR A 387 17.51 -4.50 11.31
C THR A 387 16.17 -3.80 11.44
N VAL A 388 15.72 -3.58 12.69
CA VAL A 388 14.51 -2.81 13.03
C VAL A 388 14.89 -1.60 13.88
N SER A 389 14.20 -0.49 13.72
CA SER A 389 14.35 0.73 14.52
C SER A 389 13.09 0.98 15.34
N ILE A 390 13.23 1.25 16.64
CA ILE A 390 12.14 1.57 17.56
C ILE A 390 12.25 3.01 18.00
N TYR A 391 11.17 3.77 17.89
CA TYR A 391 11.06 5.19 18.25
C TYR A 391 9.97 5.41 19.31
N ALA A 392 10.12 6.49 20.07
CA ALA A 392 9.10 7.00 20.98
C ALA A 392 8.75 8.45 20.63
N ARG A 393 7.46 8.79 20.65
CA ARG A 393 6.94 10.15 20.58
C ARG A 393 6.08 10.41 21.82
N PRO A 394 6.62 11.04 22.88
CA PRO A 394 5.83 11.42 24.05
C PRO A 394 4.70 12.37 23.68
N ALA A 395 3.58 12.25 24.37
CA ALA A 395 2.46 13.18 24.20
C ALA A 395 2.92 14.62 24.49
N GLY A 396 2.51 15.54 23.62
CA GLY A 396 2.98 16.94 23.63
C GLY A 396 4.27 17.18 22.84
N SER A 397 5.00 16.14 22.41
CA SER A 397 6.17 16.30 21.54
C SER A 397 5.80 16.30 20.06
N LYS A 398 6.41 17.20 19.28
CA LYS A 398 6.27 17.25 17.83
C LYS A 398 7.15 16.22 17.10
N SER A 399 8.25 15.78 17.71
CA SER A 399 9.23 14.86 17.14
C SER A 399 9.24 13.50 17.84
N LYS A 400 9.62 12.46 17.10
CA LYS A 400 9.93 11.15 17.65
C LYS A 400 11.43 11.05 17.96
N THR A 401 11.78 10.32 19.01
CA THR A 401 13.17 10.04 19.40
C THR A 401 13.48 8.57 19.12
N LEU A 402 14.61 8.27 18.53
CA LEU A 402 15.09 6.91 18.35
C LEU A 402 15.45 6.32 19.72
N LEU A 403 14.87 5.17 20.05
CA LEU A 403 15.18 4.43 21.27
C LEU A 403 16.25 3.36 21.04
N LYS A 404 16.11 2.63 19.93
CA LYS A 404 17.04 1.55 19.57
C LYS A 404 16.95 1.24 18.08
N THR A 405 18.09 0.98 17.47
CA THR A 405 18.21 0.31 16.17
C THR A 405 19.06 -0.93 16.39
N GLY A 406 18.69 -2.04 15.80
CA GLY A 406 19.46 -3.27 15.89
C GLY A 406 18.86 -4.42 15.11
N LYS A 407 19.66 -5.47 14.97
CA LYS A 407 19.20 -6.74 14.40
C LYS A 407 18.23 -7.42 15.35
N VAL A 408 17.18 -8.03 14.80
CA VAL A 408 16.27 -8.89 15.56
C VAL A 408 16.99 -10.18 15.96
N ASP A 409 16.56 -10.79 17.06
CA ASP A 409 17.08 -12.09 17.51
C ASP A 409 16.53 -13.26 16.66
N ALA A 410 16.94 -14.49 17.00
CA ALA A 410 16.49 -15.70 16.30
C ALA A 410 14.97 -15.93 16.30
N SER A 411 14.26 -15.31 17.24
CA SER A 411 12.79 -15.31 17.32
C SER A 411 12.15 -14.10 16.62
N GLY A 412 12.93 -13.27 15.92
CA GLY A 412 12.45 -12.09 15.24
C GLY A 412 12.21 -10.88 16.13
N ASN A 413 12.72 -10.82 17.36
CA ASN A 413 12.42 -9.76 18.32
C ASN A 413 13.56 -8.75 18.46
N LEU A 414 13.20 -7.48 18.61
CA LEU A 414 14.05 -6.40 19.11
C LEU A 414 13.34 -5.73 20.29
N THR A 415 13.98 -5.76 21.48
CA THR A 415 13.38 -5.17 22.69
C THR A 415 14.20 -4.00 23.19
N VAL A 416 13.51 -2.98 23.72
CA VAL A 416 14.08 -1.83 24.42
C VAL A 416 13.24 -1.47 25.65
N ASN A 417 13.90 -1.00 26.71
CA ASN A 417 13.25 -0.50 27.92
C ASN A 417 13.04 1.01 27.82
N TYR A 418 11.85 1.46 28.19
CA TYR A 418 11.49 2.87 28.21
C TYR A 418 10.93 3.28 29.57
N LYS A 419 11.44 4.38 30.15
CA LYS A 419 10.90 4.96 31.40
C LYS A 419 9.74 5.89 31.08
N ALA A 420 8.52 5.51 31.47
CA ALA A 420 7.28 6.20 31.14
C ALA A 420 7.08 7.44 32.01
N ALA A 421 7.36 8.62 31.49
CA ALA A 421 7.05 9.90 32.12
C ALA A 421 5.71 10.49 31.64
N HIS A 422 5.40 10.32 30.38
CA HIS A 422 4.18 10.79 29.70
C HIS A 422 3.53 9.66 28.92
N SER A 423 2.28 9.81 28.56
CA SER A 423 1.66 8.98 27.52
C SER A 423 2.51 9.08 26.27
N VAL A 424 2.69 7.97 25.54
CA VAL A 424 3.64 7.90 24.43
C VAL A 424 3.11 7.00 23.32
N THR A 425 3.38 7.40 22.09
CA THR A 425 3.22 6.55 20.90
C THR A 425 4.60 6.01 20.51
N PHE A 426 4.74 4.70 20.51
CA PHE A 426 5.89 4.01 19.96
C PHE A 426 5.66 3.72 18.49
N SER A 427 6.75 3.66 17.71
CA SER A 427 6.73 3.14 16.35
C SER A 427 7.93 2.24 16.12
N ALA A 428 7.70 1.12 15.43
CA ALA A 428 8.75 0.27 14.90
C ALA A 428 8.80 0.42 13.37
N VAL A 429 10.01 0.43 12.81
CA VAL A 429 10.25 0.59 11.38
C VAL A 429 11.28 -0.44 10.93
N PHE A 430 10.93 -1.17 9.89
CA PHE A 430 11.82 -1.99 9.08
C PHE A 430 11.94 -1.31 7.71
N SER A 431 13.14 -1.02 7.25
CA SER A 431 13.36 -0.26 6.00
C SER A 431 13.19 -1.10 4.72
N GLY A 432 12.96 -2.41 4.87
CA GLY A 432 12.99 -3.33 3.75
C GLY A 432 14.41 -3.79 3.42
N ASP A 433 14.49 -4.76 2.53
CA ASP A 433 15.72 -5.26 1.91
C ASP A 433 15.43 -5.84 0.52
N SER A 434 16.36 -6.57 -0.08
CA SER A 434 16.19 -7.18 -1.41
C SER A 434 15.11 -8.27 -1.51
N GLN A 435 14.52 -8.72 -0.40
CA GLN A 435 13.50 -9.77 -0.36
C GLN A 435 12.16 -9.29 0.21
N TYR A 436 12.17 -8.21 0.99
CA TYR A 436 10.99 -7.79 1.75
C TYR A 436 10.75 -6.28 1.65
N LYS A 437 9.49 -5.91 1.50
CA LYS A 437 9.03 -4.51 1.49
C LYS A 437 9.31 -3.82 2.83
N PRO A 438 9.45 -2.49 2.85
CA PRO A 438 9.44 -1.71 4.07
C PRO A 438 8.16 -1.93 4.88
N ALA A 439 8.27 -1.88 6.21
CA ALA A 439 7.11 -1.98 7.10
C ALA A 439 7.22 -1.05 8.30
N SER A 440 6.10 -0.53 8.76
CA SER A 440 6.02 0.27 9.98
C SER A 440 4.75 -0.05 10.76
N VAL A 441 4.86 0.05 12.09
CA VAL A 441 3.73 -0.18 12.99
C VAL A 441 3.82 0.77 14.18
N THR A 442 2.68 1.15 14.76
CA THR A 442 2.60 2.00 15.94
C THR A 442 1.82 1.36 17.06
N SER A 443 2.19 1.67 18.31
CA SER A 443 1.46 1.28 19.52
C SER A 443 1.48 2.43 20.52
N ALA A 444 0.34 2.74 21.12
CA ALA A 444 0.21 3.84 22.07
C ALA A 444 -0.06 3.33 23.48
N ILE A 445 0.58 3.96 24.46
CA ILE A 445 0.30 3.73 25.88
C ILE A 445 -0.15 5.02 26.55
N SER A 446 -0.98 4.88 27.57
CA SER A 446 -1.39 5.96 28.46
C SER A 446 -0.63 5.84 29.79
N VAL A 447 -0.17 6.98 30.33
CA VAL A 447 0.58 7.02 31.59
C VAL A 447 -0.16 7.88 32.59
N ARG A 448 -0.48 7.31 33.75
CA ARG A 448 -1.04 8.05 34.91
C ARG A 448 0.04 8.91 35.55
N ALA A 449 -0.32 10.10 36.03
CA ALA A 449 0.59 10.93 36.81
C ALA A 449 1.05 10.21 38.08
N GLY A 450 2.28 10.46 38.49
CA GLY A 450 2.79 10.00 39.80
C GLY A 450 2.36 10.98 40.88
N VAL A 451 1.56 10.56 41.87
CA VAL A 451 1.12 11.37 42.99
C VAL A 451 1.76 10.80 44.26
N SER A 452 2.60 11.59 44.91
CA SER A 452 3.19 11.25 46.21
C SER A 452 2.72 12.19 47.30
N GLU A 453 2.31 11.64 48.43
CA GLU A 453 1.76 12.36 49.56
C GLU A 453 2.47 11.97 50.84
N THR A 454 2.77 12.94 51.69
CA THR A 454 3.33 12.77 53.01
C THR A 454 2.61 13.62 54.03
N LEU A 455 2.48 13.08 55.25
CA LEU A 455 1.97 13.83 56.42
C LEU A 455 3.15 14.22 57.30
N SER A 456 3.12 15.44 57.85
CA SER A 456 4.11 15.91 58.83
C SER A 456 3.44 16.59 60.01
N ASN A 457 4.25 16.92 61.04
CA ASN A 457 3.78 17.50 62.31
C ASN A 457 2.98 16.50 63.19
N TYR A 458 3.25 15.19 63.03
CA TYR A 458 2.76 14.15 63.95
C TYR A 458 3.82 13.88 65.03
N TYR A 459 3.38 13.47 66.23
CA TYR A 459 4.29 13.21 67.35
C TYR A 459 4.73 11.73 67.39
N ALA A 460 3.97 10.81 66.87
CA ALA A 460 4.30 9.37 66.88
C ALA A 460 3.63 8.62 65.70
N SER A 461 3.99 7.36 65.57
CA SER A 461 3.35 6.43 64.60
C SER A 461 2.97 5.13 65.29
N ARG A 462 1.87 4.50 64.89
CA ARG A 462 1.42 3.20 65.36
C ARG A 462 1.04 2.29 64.20
N HIS A 463 1.42 1.02 64.28
CA HIS A 463 1.04 0.03 63.28
C HIS A 463 -0.19 -0.73 63.77
N ILE A 464 -1.27 -0.77 63.00
CA ILE A 464 -2.55 -1.43 63.36
C ILE A 464 -3.07 -2.12 62.12
N GLY A 465 -3.29 -3.45 62.21
CA GLY A 465 -3.86 -4.23 61.09
C GLY A 465 -3.11 -4.11 59.75
N GLY A 466 -1.77 -4.10 59.77
CA GLY A 466 -0.96 -3.96 58.56
C GLY A 466 -0.81 -2.51 58.03
N VAL A 467 -1.44 -1.51 58.71
CA VAL A 467 -1.43 -0.12 58.27
C VAL A 467 -0.72 0.76 59.28
N THR A 468 0.12 1.71 58.82
CA THR A 468 0.80 2.70 59.68
C THR A 468 -0.07 3.93 59.82
N TYR A 469 -0.53 4.20 61.06
CA TYR A 469 -1.23 5.39 61.44
C TYR A 469 -0.27 6.45 62.02
N ARG A 470 -0.37 7.72 61.61
CA ARG A 470 0.32 8.85 62.21
C ARG A 470 -0.54 9.40 63.37
N LEU A 471 0.06 9.69 64.54
CA LEU A 471 -0.62 10.16 65.71
C LEU A 471 -0.46 11.66 65.84
N PHE A 472 -1.58 12.39 65.97
CA PHE A 472 -1.62 13.83 66.12
C PHE A 472 -2.29 14.20 67.46
N HIS A 473 -1.84 15.29 68.07
CA HIS A 473 -2.56 15.89 69.18
C HIS A 473 -3.82 16.63 68.67
N ARG A 474 -4.84 16.67 69.48
CA ARG A 474 -6.00 17.57 69.26
C ARG A 474 -5.48 19.00 69.22
N HIS A 475 -5.98 19.81 68.31
CA HIS A 475 -5.54 21.18 68.02
C HIS A 475 -4.22 21.26 67.19
N ALA A 476 -3.56 20.16 66.89
CA ALA A 476 -2.42 20.20 65.98
C ALA A 476 -2.85 20.62 64.56
N LEU A 477 -1.95 21.31 63.88
CA LEU A 477 -2.06 21.55 62.43
C LEU A 477 -1.32 20.45 61.71
N MET A 478 -2.08 19.48 61.15
CA MET A 478 -1.52 18.48 60.28
C MET A 478 -1.10 19.12 58.96
N HIS A 479 0.13 18.93 58.55
CA HIS A 479 0.62 19.36 57.24
C HIS A 479 0.57 18.19 56.26
N VAL A 480 -0.06 18.41 55.11
CA VAL A 480 -0.14 17.44 54.00
C VAL A 480 0.67 18.01 52.84
N HIS A 481 1.73 17.34 52.47
CA HIS A 481 2.60 17.72 51.36
C HIS A 481 2.39 16.77 50.22
N VAL A 482 2.14 17.31 49.03
CA VAL A 482 1.93 16.51 47.82
C VAL A 482 2.83 16.99 46.69
N THR A 483 3.38 16.04 45.97
CA THR A 483 4.13 16.28 44.74
C THR A 483 3.54 15.46 43.62
N VAL A 484 3.29 16.08 42.47
CA VAL A 484 2.80 15.40 41.27
C VAL A 484 3.90 15.36 40.19
N ARG A 485 4.08 14.23 39.56
CA ARG A 485 5.08 14.04 38.51
C ARG A 485 4.44 13.46 37.22
N PRO A 486 4.91 13.84 36.00
CA PRO A 486 5.88 14.92 35.74
C PRO A 486 5.34 16.26 36.23
N ASN A 487 6.07 17.38 36.03
CA ASN A 487 5.62 18.69 36.47
C ASN A 487 4.21 19.00 35.90
N LYS A 488 3.27 19.31 36.82
CA LYS A 488 1.86 19.65 36.57
C LYS A 488 1.49 21.02 37.17
N SER A 489 2.42 21.96 37.14
CA SER A 489 2.22 23.32 37.61
C SER A 489 0.90 23.91 37.11
N GLY A 490 0.17 24.57 37.99
CA GLY A 490 -1.13 25.19 37.70
C GLY A 490 -2.32 24.23 37.56
N GLN A 491 -2.08 22.91 37.55
CA GLN A 491 -3.14 21.91 37.50
C GLN A 491 -3.81 21.72 38.84
N CYS A 492 -5.02 21.17 38.81
CA CYS A 492 -5.86 20.94 39.96
C CYS A 492 -5.48 19.70 40.75
N LEU A 493 -5.40 19.81 42.06
CA LEU A 493 -5.34 18.70 43.01
C LEU A 493 -6.48 18.81 44.01
N LYS A 494 -7.20 17.73 44.26
CA LYS A 494 -8.22 17.63 45.30
C LYS A 494 -7.69 16.76 46.43
N PHE A 495 -8.25 16.93 47.61
CA PHE A 495 -7.97 16.07 48.76
C PHE A 495 -9.26 15.37 49.17
N GLU A 496 -9.20 14.07 49.40
CA GLU A 496 -10.28 13.29 49.97
C GLU A 496 -9.91 12.92 51.42
N LEU A 497 -10.69 13.40 52.38
CA LEU A 497 -10.54 13.08 53.79
C LEU A 497 -11.71 12.22 54.23
N GLN A 498 -11.42 11.10 54.90
CA GLN A 498 -12.43 10.18 55.40
C GLN A 498 -12.18 9.81 56.85
N GLU A 499 -13.29 9.62 57.60
CA GLU A 499 -13.36 9.11 58.95
C GLU A 499 -14.00 7.74 58.93
N HIS A 500 -13.49 6.83 59.77
CA HIS A 500 -14.04 5.48 59.91
C HIS A 500 -14.97 5.40 61.10
N TYR A 501 -16.28 5.18 60.88
CA TYR A 501 -17.29 4.92 61.92
C TYR A 501 -18.36 3.95 61.37
N GLN A 502 -19.01 3.25 62.29
CA GLN A 502 -20.05 2.25 61.95
C GLN A 502 -19.62 1.23 60.88
N GLY A 503 -18.34 0.83 60.92
CA GLY A 503 -17.77 -0.18 59.98
C GLY A 503 -17.47 0.32 58.58
N ALA A 504 -17.67 1.62 58.29
CA ALA A 504 -17.45 2.17 56.94
C ALA A 504 -16.62 3.44 56.99
N TRP A 505 -16.02 3.81 55.81
CA TRP A 505 -15.32 5.04 55.61
C TRP A 505 -16.26 6.12 55.06
N HIS A 506 -16.41 7.22 55.79
CA HIS A 506 -17.24 8.39 55.43
C HIS A 506 -16.36 9.63 55.24
N GLY A 507 -16.64 10.45 54.24
CA GLY A 507 -15.83 11.63 54.04
C GLY A 507 -16.31 12.56 52.95
N ALA A 508 -15.51 13.58 52.69
CA ALA A 508 -15.75 14.60 51.69
C ALA A 508 -14.47 14.90 50.89
N THR A 509 -14.66 15.30 49.63
CA THR A 509 -13.60 15.78 48.77
C THR A 509 -13.51 17.30 48.84
N THR A 510 -12.31 17.84 48.94
CA THR A 510 -12.07 19.30 48.97
C THR A 510 -12.28 19.95 47.60
N ARG A 511 -12.36 21.28 47.62
CA ARG A 511 -12.21 22.08 46.39
C ARG A 511 -10.81 21.93 45.83
N CYS A 512 -10.67 22.29 44.55
CA CYS A 512 -9.41 22.27 43.82
C CYS A 512 -8.36 23.21 44.44
N GLY A 513 -7.21 22.69 44.81
CA GLY A 513 -5.98 23.45 45.05
C GLY A 513 -5.06 23.38 43.84
N HIS A 514 -4.37 24.48 43.50
CA HIS A 514 -3.48 24.49 42.33
C HIS A 514 -2.03 24.16 42.74
N LEU A 515 -1.39 23.32 41.93
CA LEU A 515 0.02 22.98 42.09
C LEU A 515 0.89 24.20 41.76
N ASP A 516 1.92 24.44 42.58
CA ASP A 516 2.92 25.49 42.36
C ASP A 516 3.85 25.24 41.16
N GLY A 517 4.80 26.15 40.89
CA GLY A 517 5.76 26.04 39.79
C GLY A 517 6.64 24.78 39.83
N SER A 518 6.78 24.15 40.99
CA SER A 518 7.51 22.89 41.23
C SER A 518 6.60 21.66 41.22
N SER A 519 5.31 21.84 40.85
CA SER A 519 4.28 20.79 40.87
C SER A 519 4.02 20.22 42.26
N LYS A 520 4.04 21.09 43.28
CA LYS A 520 3.80 20.77 44.68
C LYS A 520 2.63 21.59 45.23
N ILE A 521 2.01 21.06 46.27
CA ILE A 521 1.06 21.78 47.11
C ILE A 521 1.20 21.31 48.54
N SER A 522 1.06 22.27 49.49
CA SER A 522 1.00 21.95 50.91
C SER A 522 -0.23 22.58 51.52
N ILE A 523 -1.01 21.78 52.20
CA ILE A 523 -2.18 22.26 52.95
C ILE A 523 -2.02 22.00 54.44
N ARG A 524 -2.72 22.79 55.24
CA ARG A 524 -2.82 22.64 56.70
C ARG A 524 -4.23 22.20 57.04
N VAL A 525 -4.36 21.09 57.75
CA VAL A 525 -5.64 20.56 58.21
C VAL A 525 -5.71 20.78 59.73
N ASN A 526 -6.68 21.60 60.17
CA ASN A 526 -6.91 21.82 61.58
C ASN A 526 -7.71 20.65 62.16
N LEU A 527 -7.17 19.98 63.18
CA LEU A 527 -7.75 18.81 63.79
C LEU A 527 -8.62 19.08 65.03
N THR A 528 -8.94 20.34 65.32
CA THR A 528 -9.72 20.77 66.50
C THR A 528 -11.11 20.09 66.57
N ARG A 529 -11.74 19.83 65.41
CA ARG A 529 -13.05 19.19 65.31
C ARG A 529 -13.01 17.68 65.09
N ALA A 530 -11.82 17.09 65.08
CA ALA A 530 -11.68 15.65 64.88
C ALA A 530 -12.12 14.86 66.12
N ASN A 531 -12.82 13.75 65.93
CA ASN A 531 -13.21 12.84 66.98
C ASN A 531 -12.00 12.10 67.53
N LEU A 532 -11.84 12.12 68.85
CA LEU A 532 -10.67 11.49 69.48
C LEU A 532 -10.73 9.96 69.38
N GLY A 533 -9.62 9.38 68.97
CA GLY A 533 -9.45 7.92 68.85
C GLY A 533 -10.03 7.33 67.58
N TYR A 534 -10.73 8.10 66.76
CA TYR A 534 -11.25 7.60 65.49
C TYR A 534 -10.10 7.44 64.46
N HIS A 535 -10.30 6.54 63.53
CA HIS A 535 -9.38 6.33 62.43
C HIS A 535 -9.74 7.26 61.28
N TYR A 536 -8.77 7.93 60.76
CA TYR A 536 -8.88 8.82 59.59
C TYR A 536 -7.95 8.37 58.48
N ARG A 537 -8.32 8.69 57.25
CA ARG A 537 -7.45 8.59 56.11
C ARG A 537 -7.60 9.78 55.16
N ILE A 538 -6.53 10.14 54.49
CA ILE A 538 -6.51 11.21 53.50
C ILE A 538 -5.74 10.74 52.27
N ARG A 539 -6.16 11.19 51.11
CA ARG A 539 -5.43 11.04 49.86
C ARG A 539 -5.55 12.29 48.98
N ALA A 540 -4.63 12.45 48.08
CA ALA A 540 -4.60 13.50 47.09
C ALA A 540 -4.97 12.96 45.71
N ASP A 541 -5.94 13.61 45.06
CA ASP A 541 -6.44 13.21 43.73
C ASP A 541 -5.98 14.24 42.71
N TYR A 542 -5.05 13.86 41.85
CA TYR A 542 -4.71 14.65 40.67
C TYR A 542 -5.78 14.45 39.59
N VAL A 543 -6.52 15.51 39.32
CA VAL A 543 -7.60 15.51 38.31
C VAL A 543 -7.10 16.19 37.06
N ARG A 544 -6.90 15.39 36.00
CA ARG A 544 -6.48 15.89 34.70
C ARG A 544 -7.46 16.91 34.15
N SER A 545 -7.00 18.10 33.77
CA SER A 545 -7.78 19.08 33.01
C SER A 545 -7.71 18.79 31.49
N SER A 546 -8.57 19.46 30.72
CA SER A 546 -8.53 19.43 29.25
C SER A 546 -7.21 19.97 28.66
N LYS A 547 -6.49 20.80 29.43
CA LYS A 547 -5.19 21.35 29.04
C LYS A 547 -4.02 20.37 29.23
N ASP A 548 -4.16 19.35 30.10
CA ASP A 548 -3.14 18.31 30.23
C ASP A 548 -3.43 17.14 29.28
N THR A 549 -2.76 17.11 28.16
CA THR A 549 -2.84 16.03 27.16
C THR A 549 -1.78 14.95 27.37
N THR A 550 -0.94 15.06 28.40
CA THR A 550 0.27 14.24 28.53
C THR A 550 0.13 13.05 29.47
N ASN A 551 -0.68 13.18 30.56
CA ASN A 551 -0.89 12.12 31.54
C ASN A 551 -2.36 11.96 31.90
N LEU A 552 -2.72 10.77 32.37
CA LEU A 552 -4.04 10.50 32.96
C LEU A 552 -4.08 10.93 34.43
N SER A 553 -5.29 11.18 34.95
CA SER A 553 -5.56 11.36 36.38
C SER A 553 -5.03 10.20 37.22
N ASN A 554 -4.68 10.46 38.46
CA ASN A 554 -4.26 9.46 39.42
C ASN A 554 -4.35 9.98 40.85
N ASP A 555 -4.44 9.06 41.78
CA ASP A 555 -4.54 9.33 43.19
C ASP A 555 -3.25 8.93 43.92
N SER A 556 -2.97 9.54 45.07
CA SER A 556 -1.98 9.06 46.01
C SER A 556 -2.46 7.79 46.73
N ALA A 557 -1.56 7.05 47.32
CA ALA A 557 -1.94 6.04 48.29
C ALA A 557 -2.52 6.69 49.54
N TRP A 558 -3.56 6.11 50.15
CA TRP A 558 -4.13 6.59 51.40
C TRP A 558 -3.06 6.75 52.47
N LYS A 559 -3.11 7.90 53.23
CA LYS A 559 -2.35 8.16 54.43
C LYS A 559 -3.30 8.15 55.63
N TYR A 560 -2.95 7.34 56.62
CA TYR A 560 -3.81 7.07 57.76
C TYR A 560 -3.31 7.81 58.99
N PHE A 561 -4.25 8.31 59.81
CA PHE A 561 -3.93 8.99 61.04
C PHE A 561 -5.00 8.84 62.12
N ILE A 562 -4.63 9.12 63.38
CA ILE A 562 -5.49 9.12 64.55
C ILE A 562 -5.23 10.39 65.34
N VAL A 563 -6.26 11.00 65.89
CA VAL A 563 -6.17 12.17 66.76
C VAL A 563 -6.34 11.72 68.21
N LYS A 564 -5.38 12.11 69.07
CA LYS A 564 -5.34 11.82 70.49
C LYS A 564 -5.39 13.11 71.29
N ARG A 565 -5.62 13.02 72.63
CA ARG A 565 -5.56 14.16 73.55
C ARG A 565 -4.21 14.82 73.56
#